data_d01ba1eb32ca95969e8dc9ed7353eadc
#
_entry.id   d01ba1eb32ca95969e8dc9ed7353eadc
#
_cell.length_a   1.000
_cell.length_b   1.000
_cell.length_c   1.000
_cell.angle_alpha   90.00
_cell.angle_beta   90.00
_cell.angle_gamma   90.00
#
_symmetry.space_group_name_H-M   'P 1'
#
loop_
_entity.id
_entity.type
_entity.pdbx_description
1 polymer ?
#
loop_
_entity_poly.entity_id
_entity_poly.type
_entity_poly.pdbx_seq_one_letter_code
_entity_poly.pdbx_strand_id
1 'polypeptide(L)'
;MAKAVWNGQTLAESETFETVEGNIYFPDESVKREFFRSSSTTSSCPWKGQARYYTVFVDGQENPDAAWYYPDPKPAARAVKHHIAFWRGVEVTP
;
A
#
# COMPACT_ATOMS: atom_id res chain seq x y z
N MET A 1 13.76 -0.35 -9.94
CA MET A 1 12.97 -1.17 -9.00
C MET A 1 12.29 -0.26 -7.99
N ALA A 2 10.97 -0.36 -7.86
CA ALA A 2 10.26 0.43 -6.89
C ALA A 2 10.48 -0.11 -5.47
N LYS A 3 10.53 0.78 -4.50
CA LYS A 3 10.82 0.43 -3.11
C LYS A 3 10.03 1.32 -2.16
N ALA A 4 9.52 0.75 -1.08
CA ALA A 4 8.87 1.47 0.01
C ALA A 4 9.66 1.20 1.30
N VAL A 5 10.07 2.26 1.98
CA VAL A 5 10.91 2.19 3.18
C VAL A 5 10.31 3.03 4.29
N TRP A 6 10.27 2.50 5.50
CA TRP A 6 9.86 3.25 6.67
C TRP A 6 10.65 2.77 7.89
N ASN A 7 11.05 3.71 8.74
CA ASN A 7 11.80 3.42 9.96
C ASN A 7 13.02 2.52 9.71
N GLY A 8 13.72 2.79 8.60
CA GLY A 8 14.91 2.03 8.21
C GLY A 8 14.64 0.64 7.65
N GLN A 9 13.37 0.26 7.46
CA GLN A 9 12.99 -1.07 7.02
C GLN A 9 12.33 -1.01 5.64
N THR A 10 12.77 -1.87 4.73
CA THR A 10 12.09 -2.04 3.44
C THR A 10 10.79 -2.81 3.66
N LEU A 11 9.68 -2.21 3.25
CA LEU A 11 8.34 -2.79 3.39
C LEU A 11 7.89 -3.52 2.13
N ALA A 12 8.34 -3.04 0.98
CA ALA A 12 8.01 -3.62 -0.31
C ALA A 12 9.09 -3.27 -1.32
N GLU A 13 9.29 -4.16 -2.28
CA GLU A 13 10.27 -3.94 -3.34
C GLU A 13 9.86 -4.76 -4.56
N SER A 14 9.74 -4.11 -5.72
CA SER A 14 9.29 -4.80 -6.93
C SER A 14 9.79 -4.11 -8.19
N GLU A 15 10.12 -4.91 -9.20
CA GLU A 15 10.44 -4.38 -10.52
C GLU A 15 9.18 -3.98 -11.27
N THR A 16 8.04 -4.56 -10.91
CA THR A 16 6.76 -4.26 -11.54
C THR A 16 5.85 -3.56 -10.54
N PHE A 17 5.10 -2.59 -11.03
CA PHE A 17 4.14 -1.84 -10.21
C PHE A 17 3.18 -1.08 -11.12
N GLU A 18 2.08 -0.61 -10.53
CA GLU A 18 1.13 0.26 -11.23
C GLU A 18 1.26 1.67 -10.66
N THR A 19 1.05 2.67 -11.50
CA THR A 19 1.03 4.07 -11.05
C THR A 19 -0.35 4.65 -11.33
N VAL A 20 -1.01 5.11 -10.28
CA VAL A 20 -2.34 5.71 -10.38
C VAL A 20 -2.36 6.96 -9.51
N GLU A 21 -2.74 8.08 -10.11
CA GLU A 21 -2.81 9.38 -9.41
C GLU A 21 -1.50 9.76 -8.72
N GLY A 22 -0.38 9.41 -9.34
CA GLY A 22 0.94 9.72 -8.78
C GLY A 22 1.39 8.77 -7.68
N ASN A 23 0.60 7.78 -7.30
CA ASN A 23 0.96 6.80 -6.30
C ASN A 23 1.43 5.50 -6.95
N ILE A 24 2.48 4.90 -6.38
CA ILE A 24 2.97 3.60 -6.80
C ILE A 24 2.21 2.53 -6.03
N TYR A 25 1.64 1.58 -6.74
CA TYR A 25 0.94 0.43 -6.18
C TYR A 25 1.79 -0.81 -6.40
N PHE A 26 2.19 -1.43 -5.31
CA PHE A 26 3.07 -2.61 -5.31
C PHE A 26 2.25 -3.89 -5.37
N PRO A 27 2.67 -4.89 -6.16
CA PRO A 27 2.00 -6.21 -6.12
C PRO A 27 1.98 -6.78 -4.69
N ASP A 28 0.90 -7.47 -4.33
CA ASP A 28 0.75 -8.08 -3.01
C ASP A 28 1.96 -8.93 -2.61
N GLU A 29 2.46 -9.73 -3.54
CA GLU A 29 3.56 -10.64 -3.27
C GLU A 29 4.89 -9.93 -3.02
N SER A 30 4.98 -8.63 -3.30
CA SER A 30 6.21 -7.85 -3.11
C SER A 30 6.30 -7.23 -1.72
N VAL A 31 5.23 -7.28 -0.91
CA VAL A 31 5.24 -6.69 0.43
C VAL A 31 5.67 -7.70 1.48
N LYS A 32 6.35 -7.20 2.50
CA LYS A 32 6.81 -8.03 3.62
C LYS A 32 5.73 -8.06 4.70
N ARG A 33 4.92 -9.10 4.67
CA ARG A 33 3.71 -9.23 5.49
C ARG A 33 3.94 -9.10 6.98
N GLU A 34 5.11 -9.45 7.46
CA GLU A 34 5.42 -9.39 8.89
C GLU A 34 5.30 -7.98 9.48
N PHE A 35 5.37 -6.95 8.64
CA PHE A 35 5.28 -5.56 9.09
C PHE A 35 3.87 -4.96 8.99
N PHE A 36 2.88 -5.74 8.58
CA PHE A 36 1.55 -5.23 8.29
C PHE A 36 0.52 -5.80 9.27
N ARG A 37 -0.35 -4.94 9.78
CA ARG A 37 -1.48 -5.30 10.63
C ARG A 37 -2.75 -4.75 10.00
N SER A 38 -3.81 -5.56 9.98
CA SER A 38 -5.09 -5.11 9.46
C SER A 38 -5.63 -3.95 10.29
N SER A 39 -6.23 -2.98 9.63
CA SER A 39 -6.90 -1.84 10.26
C SER A 39 -8.39 -1.91 9.98
N SER A 40 -9.19 -1.33 10.87
CA SER A 40 -10.63 -1.20 10.66
C SER A 40 -11.00 0.01 9.81
N THR A 41 -10.05 0.86 9.50
CA THR A 41 -10.27 2.06 8.70
C THR A 41 -10.66 1.69 7.27
N THR A 42 -11.65 2.40 6.73
CA THR A 42 -12.06 2.29 5.32
C THR A 42 -12.29 3.68 4.77
N SER A 43 -12.19 3.82 3.46
CA SER A 43 -12.56 5.05 2.77
C SER A 43 -13.14 4.70 1.41
N SER A 44 -13.83 5.66 0.79
CA SER A 44 -14.46 5.43 -0.50
C SER A 44 -13.91 6.39 -1.53
N CYS A 45 -13.63 5.87 -2.71
CA CYS A 45 -13.26 6.68 -3.87
C CYS A 45 -14.31 6.44 -4.96
N PRO A 46 -14.94 7.51 -5.50
CA PRO A 46 -16.03 7.34 -6.47
C PRO A 46 -15.68 6.47 -7.67
N TRP A 47 -14.45 6.52 -8.16
CA TRP A 47 -14.08 5.75 -9.34
C TRP A 47 -13.26 4.51 -9.05
N LYS A 48 -12.59 4.41 -7.87
CA LYS A 48 -11.77 3.24 -7.53
C LYS A 48 -12.51 2.22 -6.66
N GLY A 49 -13.42 2.67 -5.81
CA GLY A 49 -14.15 1.80 -4.92
C GLY A 49 -13.81 2.04 -3.46
N GLN A 50 -14.02 1.03 -2.61
CA GLN A 50 -13.74 1.13 -1.19
C GLN A 50 -12.32 0.70 -0.89
N ALA A 51 -11.56 1.57 -0.22
CA ALA A 51 -10.21 1.26 0.23
C ALA A 51 -10.24 0.68 1.65
N ARG A 52 -9.31 -0.22 1.93
CA ARG A 52 -9.00 -0.73 3.25
C ARG A 52 -7.55 -0.41 3.56
N TYR A 53 -7.19 -0.45 4.84
CA TYR A 53 -5.89 0.04 5.29
C TYR A 53 -5.15 -1.00 6.12
N TYR A 54 -3.82 -0.86 6.11
CA TYR A 54 -2.93 -1.56 7.02
C TYR A 54 -2.19 -0.54 7.89
N THR A 55 -2.00 -0.89 9.15
CA THR A 55 -1.03 -0.21 10.00
C THR A 55 0.30 -0.90 9.82
N VAL A 56 1.36 -0.13 9.66
CA VAL A 56 2.72 -0.65 9.52
C VAL A 56 3.37 -0.65 10.90
N PHE A 57 4.05 -1.74 11.23
CA PHE A 57 4.67 -1.93 12.53
C PHE A 57 6.12 -2.38 12.34
N VAL A 58 7.08 -1.55 12.77
CA VAL A 58 8.52 -1.82 12.64
C VAL A 58 9.23 -1.44 13.92
N ASP A 59 9.99 -2.37 14.48
CA ASP A 59 10.81 -2.13 15.68
C ASP A 59 10.03 -1.49 16.84
N GLY A 60 8.84 -2.02 17.12
CA GLY A 60 8.00 -1.55 18.21
C GLY A 60 7.26 -0.24 17.94
N GLN A 61 7.38 0.31 16.73
CA GLN A 61 6.70 1.55 16.36
C GLN A 61 5.59 1.30 15.36
N GLU A 62 4.46 1.94 15.57
CA GLU A 62 3.31 1.86 14.68
C GLU A 62 3.25 3.09 13.77
N ASN A 63 2.89 2.87 12.52
CA ASN A 63 2.49 3.92 11.59
C ASN A 63 1.06 3.61 11.16
N PRO A 64 0.05 4.18 11.85
CA PRO A 64 -1.35 3.81 11.63
C PRO A 64 -1.82 4.15 10.22
N ASP A 65 -2.48 3.19 9.58
CA ASP A 65 -3.11 3.37 8.27
C ASP A 65 -2.14 3.87 7.19
N ALA A 66 -0.88 3.43 7.27
CA ALA A 66 0.18 3.91 6.38
C ALA A 66 0.17 3.23 5.00
N ALA A 67 -0.63 2.19 4.82
CA ALA A 67 -0.78 1.51 3.55
C ALA A 67 -2.26 1.30 3.25
N TRP A 68 -2.61 1.30 1.96
CA TRP A 68 -3.99 1.05 1.57
C TRP A 68 -4.05 0.17 0.33
N TYR A 69 -5.23 -0.44 0.13
CA TYR A 69 -5.50 -1.29 -1.01
C TYR A 69 -6.99 -1.31 -1.30
N TYR A 70 -7.35 -1.69 -2.52
CA TYR A 70 -8.73 -1.81 -2.95
C TYR A 70 -9.03 -3.29 -3.17
N PRO A 71 -9.68 -3.98 -2.21
CA PRO A 71 -9.94 -5.42 -2.35
C PRO A 71 -10.86 -5.75 -3.52
N ASP A 72 -11.76 -4.81 -3.86
CA ASP A 72 -12.71 -4.99 -4.95
C ASP A 72 -12.83 -3.68 -5.74
N PRO A 73 -11.79 -3.33 -6.53
CA PRO A 73 -11.81 -2.07 -7.25
C PRO A 73 -12.87 -2.09 -8.35
N LYS A 74 -13.41 -0.90 -8.65
CA LYS A 74 -14.33 -0.74 -9.79
C LYS A 74 -13.58 -1.04 -11.08
N PRO A 75 -14.31 -1.43 -12.14
CA PRO A 75 -13.67 -1.83 -13.41
C PRO A 75 -12.65 -0.85 -13.96
N ALA A 76 -12.88 0.46 -13.79
CA ALA A 76 -11.95 1.47 -14.28
C ALA A 76 -10.61 1.47 -13.52
N ALA A 77 -10.55 0.88 -12.34
CA ALA A 77 -9.36 0.83 -11.50
C ALA A 77 -8.85 -0.60 -11.27
N ARG A 78 -9.26 -1.55 -12.10
CA ARG A 78 -8.90 -2.96 -11.88
C ARG A 78 -7.40 -3.22 -11.86
N ALA A 79 -6.60 -2.34 -12.44
CA ALA A 79 -5.14 -2.50 -12.44
C ALA A 79 -4.55 -2.48 -11.03
N VAL A 80 -5.22 -1.85 -10.05
CA VAL A 80 -4.72 -1.80 -8.68
C VAL A 80 -5.19 -2.97 -7.82
N LYS A 81 -6.00 -3.87 -8.36
CA LYS A 81 -6.41 -5.08 -7.62
C LYS A 81 -5.16 -5.89 -7.26
N HIS A 82 -5.11 -6.40 -6.03
CA HIS A 82 -3.97 -7.15 -5.51
C HIS A 82 -2.69 -6.32 -5.43
N HIS A 83 -2.84 -4.99 -5.24
CA HIS A 83 -1.71 -4.06 -5.09
C HIS A 83 -1.91 -3.23 -3.83
N ILE A 84 -0.80 -2.75 -3.28
CA ILE A 84 -0.77 -1.95 -2.05
C ILE A 84 0.02 -0.68 -2.30
N ALA A 85 -0.52 0.46 -1.82
CA ALA A 85 0.14 1.75 -1.89
C ALA A 85 0.45 2.27 -0.49
N PHE A 86 1.34 3.24 -0.38
CA PHE A 86 1.85 3.75 0.89
C PHE A 86 1.79 5.26 0.96
N TRP A 87 1.68 5.79 2.18
CA TRP A 87 1.76 7.21 2.48
C TRP A 87 2.23 7.42 3.92
N ARG A 88 1.99 8.60 4.50
CA ARG A 88 2.25 8.90 5.92
C ARG A 88 3.70 8.64 6.33
N GLY A 89 4.63 9.24 5.59
CA GLY A 89 6.04 9.17 5.94
C GLY A 89 6.76 7.95 5.40
N VAL A 90 6.07 7.03 4.74
CA VAL A 90 6.74 5.95 4.02
C VAL A 90 7.40 6.53 2.79
N GLU A 91 8.70 6.31 2.63
CA GLU A 91 9.43 6.77 1.47
C GLU A 91 9.24 5.78 0.33
N VAL A 92 8.68 6.26 -0.79
CA VAL A 92 8.44 5.43 -1.96
C VAL A 92 9.24 6.00 -3.13
N THR A 93 10.05 5.15 -3.76
CA THR A 93 10.84 5.51 -4.93
C THR A 93 10.56 4.53 -6.06
N PRO A 94 10.55 5.01 -7.33
CA PRO A 94 10.33 4.13 -8.48
C PRO A 94 11.50 3.21 -8.80
#